data_a081921a460b787a9137946930d16f5f
#
_entry.id   a081921a460b787a9137946930d16f5f
#
_cell.length_a   1.000
_cell.length_b   1.000
_cell.length_c   1.000
_cell.angle_alpha   90.00
_cell.angle_beta   90.00
_cell.angle_gamma   90.00
#
_symmetry.space_group_name_H-M   'P 1'
#
loop_
_entity.id
_entity.type
_entity.pdbx_description
1 polymer ?
#
loop_
_entity_poly.entity_id
_entity_poly.type
_entity_poly.pdbx_seq_one_letter_code
_entity_poly.pdbx_strand_id
1 'polypeptide(L)'
;MRFLTSDNSGTLCYSYDGEIYTVKEGQKPAKVNIQIVADKIENDVIHRLLTDGATDIAVSPNGKEVAFITRGDVYVTSIEYETTRQITNTPQQERNIDFSPDGRSLVYSAEREGTWGIYESKLTRDEDKQFTYAPELKEEPLVVSGQTSFQPLYSPDGNEVAFLENRTTLRVINRKTKQVRTVLDGKYLYSYSDGDQHFQWSPDSKWFLVDYISVGGWNNTDIALVKADGSGEVTNLTESGYSDGDAKWVLDGKAMIWSSDRAGFRSHGSWGAERDVYIMFFDGEAYDKFRLSKEELALVEADETKIRTRIRHPIKIPIRKKRIRISL
;
A
#
# COMPACT_ATOMS: atom_id res chain seq x y z
N MET A 1 16.89 10.54 63.29
CA MET A 1 15.91 11.62 63.29
C MET A 1 16.53 12.84 62.63
N ARG A 2 15.86 13.44 61.65
CA ARG A 2 16.32 14.65 60.90
C ARG A 2 15.11 15.60 60.73
N PHE A 3 15.39 16.85 60.48
CA PHE A 3 14.40 17.89 60.13
C PHE A 3 13.26 18.04 61.16
N LEU A 4 13.62 18.13 62.45
CA LEU A 4 12.63 18.34 63.52
C LEU A 4 11.99 19.72 63.39
N THR A 5 10.68 19.79 63.42
CA THR A 5 9.87 21.00 63.48
C THR A 5 8.68 20.81 64.40
N SER A 6 8.05 21.90 64.88
CA SER A 6 6.86 21.84 65.70
C SER A 6 5.79 22.81 65.23
N ASP A 7 4.54 22.46 65.45
CA ASP A 7 3.43 23.35 65.28
C ASP A 7 3.09 24.14 66.58
N ASN A 8 2.16 25.08 66.53
CA ASN A 8 1.74 25.88 67.66
C ASN A 8 0.93 25.08 68.74
N SER A 9 0.57 23.85 68.41
CA SER A 9 -0.17 22.93 69.32
C SER A 9 0.73 21.93 70.04
N GLY A 10 2.03 22.04 69.87
CA GLY A 10 3.05 21.14 70.46
C GLY A 10 3.17 19.81 69.73
N THR A 11 2.71 19.68 68.49
CA THR A 11 2.95 18.50 67.68
C THR A 11 4.35 18.62 67.06
N LEU A 12 5.21 17.65 67.29
CA LEU A 12 6.50 17.54 66.64
C LEU A 12 6.36 16.77 65.35
N CYS A 13 7.02 17.24 64.26
CA CYS A 13 7.18 16.55 63.02
C CYS A 13 8.64 16.31 62.71
N TYR A 14 9.02 15.12 62.28
CA TYR A 14 10.40 14.74 61.97
C TYR A 14 10.49 13.63 60.94
N SER A 15 11.67 13.51 60.31
CA SER A 15 11.94 12.38 59.41
C SER A 15 12.81 11.33 60.13
N TYR A 16 12.47 10.07 59.87
CA TYR A 16 13.25 8.91 60.33
C TYR A 16 13.12 7.80 59.28
N ASP A 17 14.22 7.21 58.90
CA ASP A 17 14.32 6.12 57.92
C ASP A 17 13.57 6.38 56.60
N GLY A 18 13.74 7.61 56.07
CA GLY A 18 13.13 8.02 54.83
C GLY A 18 11.66 8.41 54.93
N GLU A 19 11.04 8.30 56.11
CA GLU A 19 9.61 8.55 56.32
C GLU A 19 9.40 9.77 57.25
N ILE A 20 8.20 10.31 57.22
CA ILE A 20 7.78 11.46 58.06
C ILE A 20 6.87 10.97 59.19
N TYR A 21 7.18 11.45 60.41
CA TYR A 21 6.41 11.12 61.60
C TYR A 21 5.92 12.38 62.31
N THR A 22 4.78 12.27 62.99
CA THR A 22 4.29 13.26 63.93
C THR A 22 4.15 12.63 65.31
N VAL A 23 4.37 13.44 66.37
CA VAL A 23 4.22 12.99 67.74
C VAL A 23 3.81 14.14 68.64
N LYS A 24 2.90 13.92 69.60
CA LYS A 24 2.58 14.82 70.68
C LYS A 24 3.11 14.26 72.00
N GLU A 25 3.34 15.13 72.99
CA GLU A 25 3.75 14.72 74.31
C GLU A 25 2.81 13.66 74.88
N GLY A 26 3.38 12.57 75.41
CA GLY A 26 2.63 11.45 75.93
C GLY A 26 2.05 10.48 74.92
N GLN A 27 2.25 10.71 73.63
CA GLN A 27 1.74 9.87 72.55
C GLN A 27 2.88 9.09 71.86
N LYS A 28 2.52 8.01 71.17
CA LYS A 28 3.44 7.27 70.30
C LYS A 28 3.57 8.02 68.97
N PRO A 29 4.75 8.00 68.35
CA PRO A 29 4.91 8.52 67.00
C PRO A 29 3.97 7.86 65.98
N ALA A 30 3.33 8.69 65.13
CA ALA A 30 2.50 8.26 64.04
C ALA A 30 3.14 8.60 62.70
N LYS A 31 3.28 7.62 61.79
CA LYS A 31 3.77 7.84 60.43
C LYS A 31 2.72 8.67 59.66
N VAL A 32 3.21 9.68 58.97
CA VAL A 32 2.36 10.48 58.05
C VAL A 32 2.17 9.70 56.77
N ASN A 33 0.94 9.37 56.42
CA ASN A 33 0.63 8.76 55.16
C ASN A 33 0.56 9.83 54.08
N ILE A 34 1.55 9.90 53.22
CA ILE A 34 1.63 10.83 52.09
C ILE A 34 1.15 10.13 50.86
N GLN A 35 0.06 10.62 50.30
CA GLN A 35 -0.45 10.15 49.03
C GLN A 35 -0.05 11.14 47.94
N ILE A 36 0.84 10.73 47.05
CA ILE A 36 1.28 11.54 45.91
C ILE A 36 0.41 11.12 44.73
N VAL A 37 -0.41 12.03 44.23
CA VAL A 37 -1.07 11.90 42.93
C VAL A 37 -0.14 12.55 41.91
N ALA A 38 0.58 11.71 41.20
CA ALA A 38 1.42 12.17 40.08
C ALA A 38 0.81 11.63 38.79
N ASP A 39 0.76 12.46 37.78
CA ASP A 39 0.56 11.96 36.41
C ASP A 39 1.71 11.02 36.08
N LYS A 40 1.39 9.84 35.57
CA LYS A 40 2.42 8.94 35.04
C LYS A 40 3.11 9.66 33.88
N ILE A 41 4.30 10.17 34.12
CA ILE A 41 5.15 10.75 33.09
C ILE A 41 5.99 9.64 32.40
N GLU A 42 5.69 8.38 32.67
CA GLU A 42 6.31 7.28 31.92
C GLU A 42 5.72 7.29 30.52
N ASN A 43 6.54 7.76 29.60
CA ASN A 43 6.22 7.67 28.17
C ASN A 43 6.43 6.21 27.76
N ASP A 44 5.33 5.51 27.48
CA ASP A 44 5.35 4.13 27.00
C ASP A 44 5.94 4.03 25.56
N VAL A 45 6.24 5.19 24.96
CA VAL A 45 6.83 5.29 23.62
C VAL A 45 8.34 5.37 23.71
N ILE A 46 9.00 4.39 23.11
CA ILE A 46 10.46 4.37 22.95
C ILE A 46 10.79 4.76 21.51
N HIS A 47 11.48 5.89 21.32
CA HIS A 47 12.01 6.28 20.01
C HIS A 47 13.29 5.50 19.71
N ARG A 48 13.31 4.77 18.61
CA ARG A 48 14.46 4.04 18.10
C ARG A 48 14.79 4.48 16.69
N LEU A 49 16.06 4.71 16.42
CA LEU A 49 16.55 4.87 15.06
C LEU A 49 16.75 3.46 14.47
N LEU A 50 16.03 3.14 13.41
CA LEU A 50 16.23 1.92 12.63
C LEU A 50 16.83 2.30 11.28
N THR A 51 17.92 1.65 10.91
CA THR A 51 18.64 1.90 9.64
C THR A 51 18.44 0.79 8.62
N ASP A 52 17.75 -0.28 9.01
CA ASP A 52 17.51 -1.47 8.19
C ASP A 52 16.28 -2.23 8.68
N GLY A 53 15.97 -3.36 8.04
CA GLY A 53 14.95 -4.31 8.46
C GLY A 53 13.52 -3.98 8.00
N ALA A 54 13.34 -3.04 7.06
CA ALA A 54 12.07 -2.89 6.36
C ALA A 54 11.90 -4.06 5.37
N THR A 55 10.75 -4.76 5.44
CA THR A 55 10.46 -5.92 4.61
C THR A 55 9.53 -5.60 3.44
N ASP A 56 8.69 -4.59 3.56
CA ASP A 56 7.76 -4.12 2.55
C ASP A 56 7.68 -2.60 2.57
N ILE A 57 7.44 -2.00 1.40
CA ILE A 57 7.37 -0.55 1.24
C ILE A 57 6.25 -0.19 0.26
N ALA A 58 5.42 0.79 0.62
CA ALA A 58 4.43 1.41 -0.26
C ALA A 58 4.53 2.93 -0.18
N VAL A 59 4.44 3.61 -1.33
CA VAL A 59 4.45 5.07 -1.39
C VAL A 59 3.02 5.58 -1.55
N SER A 60 2.64 6.59 -0.78
CA SER A 60 1.33 7.21 -0.90
C SER A 60 1.12 7.82 -2.29
N PRO A 61 -0.12 7.85 -2.82
CA PRO A 61 -0.39 8.35 -4.17
C PRO A 61 0.06 9.79 -4.41
N ASN A 62 0.10 10.61 -3.35
CA ASN A 62 0.55 11.99 -3.42
C ASN A 62 2.08 12.17 -3.22
N GLY A 63 2.81 11.06 -3.02
CA GLY A 63 4.26 11.06 -2.81
C GLY A 63 4.75 11.72 -1.53
N LYS A 64 3.89 11.89 -0.49
CA LYS A 64 4.25 12.58 0.74
C LYS A 64 4.53 11.66 1.91
N GLU A 65 4.05 10.43 1.86
CA GLU A 65 4.23 9.42 2.91
C GLU A 65 4.74 8.11 2.32
N VAL A 66 5.50 7.40 3.11
CA VAL A 66 5.93 6.02 2.84
C VAL A 66 5.43 5.15 3.97
N ALA A 67 4.65 4.14 3.63
CA ALA A 67 4.33 3.05 4.53
C ALA A 67 5.39 1.95 4.41
N PHE A 68 5.76 1.35 5.51
CA PHE A 68 6.71 0.25 5.54
C PHE A 68 6.41 -0.69 6.69
N ILE A 69 6.90 -1.92 6.58
CA ILE A 69 6.77 -2.93 7.63
C ILE A 69 8.16 -3.19 8.21
N THR A 70 8.26 -3.09 9.51
CA THR A 70 9.47 -3.45 10.23
C THR A 70 9.11 -4.18 11.52
N ARG A 71 9.82 -5.27 11.83
CA ARG A 71 9.58 -6.13 13.00
C ARG A 71 8.14 -6.67 13.12
N GLY A 72 7.45 -6.77 11.99
CA GLY A 72 6.08 -7.27 11.92
C GLY A 72 4.99 -6.20 12.03
N ASP A 73 5.32 -4.95 12.35
CA ASP A 73 4.35 -3.86 12.45
C ASP A 73 4.40 -2.91 11.25
N VAL A 74 3.25 -2.32 10.94
CA VAL A 74 3.09 -1.30 9.89
C VAL A 74 3.41 0.07 10.48
N TYR A 75 4.25 0.82 9.78
CA TYR A 75 4.59 2.21 10.07
C TYR A 75 4.35 3.08 8.84
N VAL A 76 4.06 4.35 9.07
CA VAL A 76 4.04 5.39 8.03
C VAL A 76 4.96 6.52 8.43
N THR A 77 5.81 6.95 7.52
CA THR A 77 6.71 8.09 7.71
C THR A 77 6.45 9.18 6.67
N SER A 78 6.54 10.44 7.09
CA SER A 78 6.54 11.57 6.17
C SER A 78 7.88 11.65 5.44
N ILE A 79 7.86 11.88 4.13
CA ILE A 79 9.08 12.07 3.34
C ILE A 79 9.74 13.42 3.64
N GLU A 80 8.92 14.44 3.91
CA GLU A 80 9.41 15.81 4.08
C GLU A 80 9.84 16.13 5.53
N TYR A 81 9.12 15.58 6.54
CA TYR A 81 9.25 16.03 7.93
C TYR A 81 9.81 14.98 8.89
N GLU A 82 10.21 13.81 8.40
CA GLU A 82 10.78 12.70 9.21
C GLU A 82 9.87 12.22 10.36
N THR A 83 8.59 12.62 10.35
CA THR A 83 7.62 12.17 11.34
C THR A 83 7.19 10.76 11.01
N THR A 84 7.39 9.83 11.94
CA THR A 84 6.99 8.42 11.78
C THR A 84 5.90 8.07 12.78
N ARG A 85 4.90 7.34 12.31
CA ARG A 85 3.80 6.81 13.14
C ARG A 85 3.69 5.31 12.99
N GLN A 86 3.55 4.62 14.11
CA GLN A 86 3.16 3.22 14.14
C GLN A 86 1.65 3.12 13.86
N ILE A 87 1.27 2.27 12.91
CA ILE A 87 -0.12 2.05 12.49
C ILE A 87 -0.69 0.82 13.20
N THR A 88 0.06 -0.27 13.24
CA THR A 88 -0.30 -1.48 13.99
C THR A 88 0.61 -1.64 15.20
N ASN A 89 0.08 -2.19 16.27
CA ASN A 89 0.82 -2.48 17.50
C ASN A 89 0.24 -3.75 18.11
N THR A 90 0.55 -4.86 17.48
CA THR A 90 0.04 -6.18 17.87
C THR A 90 1.20 -7.15 18.10
N PRO A 91 1.04 -8.21 18.87
CA PRO A 91 2.08 -9.24 19.01
C PRO A 91 2.22 -10.14 17.77
N GLN A 92 1.31 -10.03 16.80
CA GLN A 92 1.30 -10.77 15.54
C GLN A 92 2.07 -10.01 14.46
N GLN A 93 2.10 -10.56 13.25
CA GLN A 93 2.84 -10.00 12.12
C GLN A 93 1.90 -9.43 11.06
N GLU A 94 2.35 -8.36 10.43
CA GLU A 94 1.80 -7.80 9.21
C GLU A 94 2.79 -7.97 8.05
N ARG A 95 2.25 -8.07 6.81
CA ARG A 95 3.01 -8.21 5.55
C ARG A 95 2.25 -7.60 4.38
N ASN A 96 2.96 -7.34 3.28
CA ASN A 96 2.37 -6.96 1.98
C ASN A 96 1.45 -5.73 2.08
N ILE A 97 2.05 -4.57 2.15
CA ILE A 97 1.32 -3.31 2.34
C ILE A 97 1.06 -2.59 1.02
N ASP A 98 -0.13 -1.97 0.90
CA ASP A 98 -0.47 -1.09 -0.22
C ASP A 98 -1.33 0.10 0.24
N PHE A 99 -1.20 1.25 -0.45
CA PHE A 99 -2.04 2.43 -0.26
C PHE A 99 -3.25 2.40 -1.18
N SER A 100 -4.41 2.80 -0.66
CA SER A 100 -5.55 3.10 -1.53
C SER A 100 -5.23 4.27 -2.47
N PRO A 101 -5.81 4.31 -3.70
CA PRO A 101 -5.55 5.36 -4.68
C PRO A 101 -5.89 6.78 -4.20
N ASP A 102 -6.80 6.91 -3.24
CA ASP A 102 -7.14 8.19 -2.59
C ASP A 102 -6.20 8.55 -1.42
N GLY A 103 -5.28 7.65 -1.06
CA GLY A 103 -4.33 7.83 0.04
C GLY A 103 -4.95 7.79 1.43
N ARG A 104 -6.22 7.35 1.58
CA ARG A 104 -6.95 7.39 2.85
C ARG A 104 -7.00 6.05 3.59
N SER A 105 -6.54 4.99 2.94
CA SER A 105 -6.51 3.65 3.53
C SER A 105 -5.19 2.97 3.22
N LEU A 106 -4.79 2.07 4.12
CA LEU A 106 -3.71 1.11 3.95
C LEU A 106 -4.30 -0.28 4.04
N VAL A 107 -3.97 -1.16 3.10
CA VAL A 107 -4.31 -2.57 3.16
C VAL A 107 -3.05 -3.38 3.40
N TYR A 108 -3.16 -4.44 4.18
CA TYR A 108 -2.06 -5.36 4.48
C TYR A 108 -2.58 -6.74 4.86
N SER A 109 -1.72 -7.73 4.73
CA SER A 109 -1.95 -9.07 5.30
C SER A 109 -1.57 -9.03 6.76
N ALA A 110 -2.40 -9.56 7.65
CA ALA A 110 -2.12 -9.62 9.08
C ALA A 110 -2.48 -10.98 9.66
N GLU A 111 -1.62 -11.48 10.53
CA GLU A 111 -1.94 -12.65 11.34
C GLU A 111 -2.82 -12.22 12.51
N ARG A 112 -3.99 -12.82 12.63
CA ARG A 112 -4.89 -12.65 13.77
C ARG A 112 -5.46 -14.02 14.14
N GLU A 113 -5.46 -14.33 15.42
CA GLU A 113 -6.00 -15.60 15.92
C GLU A 113 -5.44 -16.86 15.24
N GLY A 114 -4.15 -16.80 14.82
CA GLY A 114 -3.45 -17.92 14.18
C GLY A 114 -3.78 -18.10 12.69
N THR A 115 -4.48 -17.14 12.05
CA THR A 115 -4.80 -17.17 10.63
C THR A 115 -4.44 -15.85 9.96
N TRP A 116 -3.91 -15.91 8.73
CA TRP A 116 -3.63 -14.73 7.91
C TRP A 116 -4.88 -14.24 7.19
N GLY A 117 -5.22 -12.99 7.41
CA GLY A 117 -6.32 -12.29 6.75
C GLY A 117 -5.87 -10.97 6.13
N ILE A 118 -6.77 -10.31 5.39
CA ILE A 118 -6.55 -8.97 4.87
C ILE A 118 -7.26 -7.97 5.76
N TYR A 119 -6.52 -6.96 6.20
CA TYR A 119 -7.00 -5.87 7.06
C TYR A 119 -6.77 -4.52 6.39
N GLU A 120 -7.57 -3.55 6.78
CA GLU A 120 -7.53 -2.21 6.24
C GLU A 120 -7.53 -1.18 7.37
N SER A 121 -6.48 -0.35 7.45
CA SER A 121 -6.42 0.81 8.34
C SER A 121 -6.81 2.08 7.60
N LYS A 122 -7.69 2.89 8.19
CA LYS A 122 -8.31 4.06 7.54
C LYS A 122 -8.15 5.33 8.36
N LEU A 123 -8.03 6.44 7.65
CA LEU A 123 -8.28 7.77 8.21
C LEU A 123 -9.78 7.93 8.51
N THR A 124 -10.14 8.24 9.76
CA THR A 124 -11.55 8.32 10.20
C THR A 124 -12.19 9.66 9.90
N ARG A 125 -11.40 10.75 9.88
CA ARG A 125 -11.87 12.11 9.75
C ARG A 125 -11.57 12.68 8.38
N ASP A 126 -12.51 13.41 7.77
CA ASP A 126 -12.37 13.96 6.40
C ASP A 126 -11.29 15.05 6.31
N GLU A 127 -11.03 15.76 7.41
CA GLU A 127 -9.97 16.76 7.50
C GLU A 127 -8.56 16.16 7.53
N ASP A 128 -8.41 14.91 7.97
CA ASP A 128 -7.12 14.23 8.01
C ASP A 128 -6.69 13.86 6.59
N LYS A 129 -5.49 14.30 6.22
CA LYS A 129 -4.94 14.10 4.86
C LYS A 129 -3.74 13.14 4.84
N GLN A 130 -3.21 12.82 6.02
CA GLN A 130 -1.99 12.02 6.18
C GLN A 130 -2.10 11.15 7.42
N PHE A 131 -1.55 9.94 7.33
CA PHE A 131 -1.51 8.99 8.44
C PHE A 131 -0.62 9.47 9.58
N THR A 132 0.48 10.14 9.26
CA THR A 132 1.47 10.62 10.24
C THR A 132 0.89 11.59 11.26
N TYR A 133 -0.13 12.36 10.90
CA TYR A 133 -0.75 13.39 11.75
C TYR A 133 -2.19 13.10 12.17
N ALA A 134 -2.81 12.06 11.65
CA ALA A 134 -4.18 11.74 11.98
C ALA A 134 -4.31 11.38 13.47
N PRO A 135 -5.18 12.02 14.26
CA PRO A 135 -5.31 11.71 15.69
C PRO A 135 -5.89 10.32 15.92
N GLU A 136 -6.72 9.84 14.99
CA GLU A 136 -7.43 8.57 15.10
C GLU A 136 -7.36 7.79 13.79
N LEU A 137 -7.15 6.49 13.90
CA LEU A 137 -7.19 5.52 12.81
C LEU A 137 -8.15 4.40 13.19
N LYS A 138 -8.76 3.78 12.18
CA LYS A 138 -9.61 2.60 12.38
C LYS A 138 -9.09 1.44 11.56
N GLU A 139 -8.73 0.34 12.23
CA GLU A 139 -8.46 -0.94 11.59
C GLU A 139 -9.76 -1.74 11.45
N GLU A 140 -9.99 -2.32 10.27
CA GLU A 140 -11.14 -3.19 10.00
C GLU A 140 -10.69 -4.44 9.23
N PRO A 141 -11.26 -5.62 9.52
CA PRO A 141 -11.04 -6.80 8.70
C PRO A 141 -11.71 -6.59 7.33
N LEU A 142 -10.97 -6.89 6.26
CA LEU A 142 -11.48 -6.88 4.90
C LEU A 142 -11.79 -8.29 4.42
N VAL A 143 -10.86 -9.24 4.60
CA VAL A 143 -11.02 -10.66 4.29
C VAL A 143 -10.55 -11.50 5.46
N VAL A 144 -11.49 -12.18 6.12
CA VAL A 144 -11.21 -13.16 7.17
C VAL A 144 -12.11 -14.37 6.90
N SER A 145 -11.58 -15.38 6.22
CA SER A 145 -12.35 -16.54 5.73
C SER A 145 -11.96 -17.88 6.39
N GLY A 146 -10.96 -17.86 7.30
CA GLY A 146 -10.35 -19.10 7.82
C GLY A 146 -9.34 -19.74 6.86
N GLN A 147 -9.20 -19.20 5.64
CA GLN A 147 -8.12 -19.50 4.71
C GLN A 147 -7.05 -18.40 4.80
N THR A 148 -5.81 -18.75 4.52
CA THR A 148 -4.73 -17.76 4.50
C THR A 148 -4.87 -16.81 3.31
N SER A 149 -4.74 -15.51 3.54
CA SER A 149 -4.85 -14.47 2.51
C SER A 149 -3.64 -13.54 2.55
N PHE A 150 -3.00 -13.34 1.38
CA PHE A 150 -1.75 -12.60 1.23
C PHE A 150 -1.77 -11.63 0.05
N GLN A 151 -0.77 -10.74 0.00
CA GLN A 151 -0.48 -9.82 -1.09
C GLN A 151 -1.70 -8.99 -1.53
N PRO A 152 -2.37 -8.26 -0.62
CA PRO A 152 -3.46 -7.40 -1.02
C PRO A 152 -2.95 -6.24 -1.88
N LEU A 153 -3.71 -5.92 -2.94
CA LEU A 153 -3.40 -4.83 -3.85
C LEU A 153 -4.70 -4.12 -4.27
N TYR A 154 -4.78 -2.81 -4.03
CA TYR A 154 -5.94 -2.04 -4.47
C TYR A 154 -6.06 -1.99 -5.98
N SER A 155 -7.30 -2.03 -6.47
CA SER A 155 -7.58 -1.62 -7.84
C SER A 155 -7.31 -0.12 -8.04
N PRO A 156 -6.85 0.33 -9.22
CA PRO A 156 -6.59 1.75 -9.48
C PRO A 156 -7.79 2.67 -9.24
N ASP A 157 -9.01 2.18 -9.38
CA ASP A 157 -10.24 2.93 -9.07
C ASP A 157 -10.62 2.92 -7.58
N GLY A 158 -9.88 2.16 -6.75
CA GLY A 158 -10.07 2.07 -5.31
C GLY A 158 -11.31 1.29 -4.85
N ASN A 159 -12.06 0.67 -5.76
CA ASN A 159 -13.30 -0.03 -5.40
C ASN A 159 -13.08 -1.46 -4.92
N GLU A 160 -11.97 -2.06 -5.31
CA GLU A 160 -11.69 -3.47 -5.09
C GLU A 160 -10.28 -3.68 -4.52
N VAL A 161 -10.07 -4.85 -3.93
CA VAL A 161 -8.76 -5.33 -3.51
C VAL A 161 -8.56 -6.74 -4.04
N ALA A 162 -7.48 -6.95 -4.79
CA ALA A 162 -7.00 -8.27 -5.18
C ALA A 162 -6.15 -8.87 -4.07
N PHE A 163 -6.17 -10.18 -3.93
CA PHE A 163 -5.35 -10.92 -2.97
C PHE A 163 -5.17 -12.37 -3.38
N LEU A 164 -4.19 -13.04 -2.81
CA LEU A 164 -3.96 -14.48 -2.99
C LEU A 164 -4.52 -15.26 -1.81
N GLU A 165 -5.50 -16.12 -2.05
CA GLU A 165 -5.96 -17.10 -1.09
C GLU A 165 -5.11 -18.36 -1.21
N ASN A 166 -4.63 -18.87 -0.07
CA ASN A 166 -3.73 -20.03 0.00
C ASN A 166 -2.50 -19.89 -0.92
N ARG A 167 -2.00 -18.64 -1.10
CA ARG A 167 -0.83 -18.25 -1.91
C ARG A 167 -0.96 -18.41 -3.41
N THR A 168 -1.96 -19.09 -3.94
CA THR A 168 -2.04 -19.42 -5.36
C THR A 168 -3.34 -19.02 -6.04
N THR A 169 -4.45 -18.93 -5.34
CA THR A 169 -5.73 -18.52 -5.94
C THR A 169 -5.88 -17.01 -5.95
N LEU A 170 -5.83 -16.38 -7.12
CA LEU A 170 -6.05 -14.94 -7.25
C LEU A 170 -7.54 -14.64 -7.10
N ARG A 171 -7.87 -13.84 -6.09
CA ARG A 171 -9.23 -13.42 -5.75
C ARG A 171 -9.34 -11.91 -5.68
N VAL A 172 -10.55 -11.42 -5.82
CA VAL A 172 -10.87 -10.00 -5.69
C VAL A 172 -12.06 -9.84 -4.76
N ILE A 173 -11.95 -8.91 -3.81
CA ILE A 173 -13.05 -8.46 -2.97
C ILE A 173 -13.50 -7.07 -3.36
N ASN A 174 -14.81 -6.86 -3.50
CA ASN A 174 -15.39 -5.53 -3.58
C ASN A 174 -15.47 -4.91 -2.18
N ARG A 175 -14.83 -3.77 -1.98
CA ARG A 175 -14.71 -3.12 -0.66
C ARG A 175 -16.06 -2.74 -0.05
N LYS A 176 -17.02 -2.34 -0.89
CA LYS A 176 -18.34 -1.89 -0.45
C LYS A 176 -19.31 -3.03 -0.19
N THR A 177 -19.43 -3.96 -1.13
CA THR A 177 -20.39 -5.07 -1.04
C THR A 177 -19.85 -6.27 -0.26
N LYS A 178 -18.52 -6.32 -0.03
CA LYS A 178 -17.79 -7.44 0.59
C LYS A 178 -17.91 -8.76 -0.18
N GLN A 179 -18.38 -8.72 -1.42
CA GLN A 179 -18.43 -9.88 -2.28
C GLN A 179 -17.04 -10.24 -2.79
N VAL A 180 -16.71 -11.51 -2.68
CA VAL A 180 -15.43 -12.08 -3.15
C VAL A 180 -15.67 -12.95 -4.37
N ARG A 181 -14.82 -12.81 -5.38
CA ARG A 181 -14.82 -13.67 -6.58
C ARG A 181 -13.43 -14.22 -6.86
N THR A 182 -13.36 -15.38 -7.48
CA THR A 182 -12.11 -15.93 -8.01
C THR A 182 -11.86 -15.34 -9.39
N VAL A 183 -10.63 -14.89 -9.63
CA VAL A 183 -10.17 -14.32 -10.91
C VAL A 183 -9.32 -15.34 -11.65
N LEU A 184 -8.40 -15.99 -10.94
CA LEU A 184 -7.55 -17.04 -11.50
C LEU A 184 -7.44 -18.21 -10.52
N ASP A 185 -7.71 -19.42 -11.02
CA ASP A 185 -7.61 -20.67 -10.26
C ASP A 185 -6.16 -20.94 -9.86
N GLY A 186 -5.95 -21.42 -8.63
CA GLY A 186 -4.64 -21.72 -8.07
C GLY A 186 -3.83 -22.78 -8.83
N LYS A 187 -4.45 -23.57 -9.68
CA LYS A 187 -3.75 -24.55 -10.55
C LYS A 187 -2.81 -23.89 -11.58
N TYR A 188 -3.02 -22.63 -11.90
CA TYR A 188 -2.18 -21.85 -12.81
C TYR A 188 -1.01 -21.14 -12.11
N LEU A 189 -0.92 -21.25 -10.80
CA LEU A 189 0.07 -20.56 -9.99
C LEU A 189 0.83 -21.57 -9.12
N TYR A 190 2.05 -21.21 -8.74
CA TYR A 190 2.86 -22.01 -7.82
C TYR A 190 3.60 -21.06 -6.89
N SER A 191 3.44 -21.28 -5.60
CA SER A 191 4.12 -20.51 -4.58
C SER A 191 4.68 -21.44 -3.52
N TYR A 192 5.91 -21.22 -3.11
CA TYR A 192 6.53 -21.89 -1.95
C TYR A 192 7.06 -20.89 -0.91
N SER A 193 6.98 -19.59 -1.21
CA SER A 193 7.28 -18.53 -0.24
C SER A 193 6.33 -17.35 -0.40
N ASP A 194 6.22 -16.54 0.64
CA ASP A 194 5.37 -15.35 0.59
C ASP A 194 5.96 -14.33 -0.37
N GLY A 195 5.10 -13.73 -1.20
CA GLY A 195 5.49 -12.68 -2.14
C GLY A 195 6.15 -13.15 -3.42
N ASP A 196 6.22 -14.45 -3.68
CA ASP A 196 6.84 -15.01 -4.89
C ASP A 196 5.91 -15.01 -6.11
N GLN A 197 4.63 -14.70 -5.95
CA GLN A 197 3.64 -14.68 -7.02
C GLN A 197 3.36 -13.26 -7.48
N HIS A 198 3.69 -12.96 -8.74
CA HIS A 198 3.48 -11.62 -9.31
C HIS A 198 2.15 -11.50 -10.03
N PHE A 199 1.40 -10.44 -9.72
CA PHE A 199 0.22 -9.99 -10.45
C PHE A 199 0.07 -8.47 -10.33
N GLN A 200 -0.50 -7.83 -11.36
CA GLN A 200 -0.70 -6.39 -11.38
C GLN A 200 -2.01 -6.00 -12.06
N TRP A 201 -2.79 -5.12 -11.45
CA TRP A 201 -3.96 -4.51 -12.05
C TRP A 201 -3.62 -3.67 -13.29
N SER A 202 -4.49 -3.74 -14.31
CA SER A 202 -4.46 -2.75 -15.39
C SER A 202 -4.90 -1.37 -14.88
N PRO A 203 -4.43 -0.27 -15.51
CA PRO A 203 -4.82 1.09 -15.10
C PRO A 203 -6.33 1.35 -15.11
N ASP A 204 -7.10 0.63 -15.93
CA ASP A 204 -8.56 0.73 -16.02
C ASP A 204 -9.31 -0.21 -15.07
N SER A 205 -8.59 -0.92 -14.18
CA SER A 205 -9.13 -1.86 -13.19
C SER A 205 -9.91 -3.06 -13.78
N LYS A 206 -9.69 -3.40 -15.06
CA LYS A 206 -10.47 -4.46 -15.73
C LYS A 206 -9.70 -5.74 -15.97
N TRP A 207 -8.37 -5.70 -15.91
CA TRP A 207 -7.49 -6.79 -16.24
C TRP A 207 -6.36 -6.94 -15.24
N PHE A 208 -5.74 -8.11 -15.27
CA PHE A 208 -4.48 -8.38 -14.59
C PHE A 208 -3.43 -8.84 -15.59
N LEU A 209 -2.18 -8.45 -15.37
CA LEU A 209 -1.02 -9.20 -15.80
C LEU A 209 -0.63 -10.14 -14.67
N VAL A 210 -0.39 -11.39 -14.97
CA VAL A 210 -0.07 -12.43 -13.98
C VAL A 210 1.06 -13.30 -14.52
N ASP A 211 2.09 -13.52 -13.71
CA ASP A 211 3.06 -14.57 -13.98
C ASP A 211 2.39 -15.92 -13.70
N TYR A 212 2.19 -16.74 -14.72
CA TYR A 212 1.40 -17.96 -14.57
C TYR A 212 2.06 -19.18 -15.18
N ILE A 213 1.67 -20.35 -14.69
CA ILE A 213 2.10 -21.63 -15.24
C ILE A 213 1.21 -21.95 -16.44
N SER A 214 1.82 -21.94 -17.63
CA SER A 214 1.16 -22.38 -18.86
C SER A 214 1.51 -23.85 -19.15
N VAL A 215 2.31 -24.08 -20.18
CA VAL A 215 2.72 -25.42 -20.62
C VAL A 215 4.08 -25.82 -20.06
N GLY A 216 4.90 -24.84 -19.68
CA GLY A 216 6.33 -25.02 -19.36
C GLY A 216 6.64 -25.51 -17.94
N GLY A 217 5.64 -25.61 -17.07
CA GLY A 217 5.82 -25.95 -15.65
C GLY A 217 6.21 -24.75 -14.77
N TRP A 218 6.38 -24.98 -13.48
CA TRP A 218 6.53 -23.95 -12.45
C TRP A 218 7.77 -23.05 -12.61
N ASN A 219 8.80 -23.50 -13.28
CA ASN A 219 10.06 -22.77 -13.49
C ASN A 219 10.17 -22.08 -14.86
N ASN A 220 9.16 -22.22 -15.70
CA ASN A 220 9.06 -21.56 -17.01
C ASN A 220 7.67 -20.89 -17.10
N THR A 221 7.52 -19.80 -16.36
CA THR A 221 6.28 -19.03 -16.37
C THR A 221 6.15 -18.21 -17.65
N ASP A 222 4.91 -18.04 -18.09
CA ASP A 222 4.51 -17.07 -19.10
C ASP A 222 3.74 -15.91 -18.45
N ILE A 223 3.49 -14.84 -19.20
CA ILE A 223 2.64 -13.75 -18.76
C ILE A 223 1.22 -13.96 -19.28
N ALA A 224 0.27 -14.05 -18.35
CA ALA A 224 -1.16 -14.08 -18.66
C ALA A 224 -1.80 -12.71 -18.59
N LEU A 225 -2.69 -12.41 -19.53
CA LEU A 225 -3.72 -11.40 -19.41
C LEU A 225 -4.99 -12.06 -18.89
N VAL A 226 -5.45 -11.64 -17.70
CA VAL A 226 -6.60 -12.22 -17.01
C VAL A 226 -7.65 -11.16 -16.78
N LYS A 227 -8.92 -11.46 -17.13
CA LYS A 227 -10.01 -10.54 -16.95
C LYS A 227 -10.43 -10.48 -15.47
N ALA A 228 -10.56 -9.27 -14.94
CA ALA A 228 -10.79 -9.06 -13.50
C ALA A 228 -12.24 -9.39 -13.05
N ASP A 229 -13.16 -9.60 -13.98
CA ASP A 229 -14.59 -9.83 -13.69
C ASP A 229 -14.91 -11.23 -13.13
N GLY A 230 -13.91 -12.13 -13.10
CA GLY A 230 -14.09 -13.51 -12.64
C GLY A 230 -14.68 -14.44 -13.70
N SER A 231 -14.73 -14.03 -14.98
CA SER A 231 -15.18 -14.89 -16.10
C SER A 231 -14.28 -16.10 -16.33
N GLY A 232 -13.04 -16.07 -15.80
CA GLY A 232 -12.03 -17.10 -16.01
C GLY A 232 -11.35 -17.02 -17.40
N GLU A 233 -11.52 -15.90 -18.11
CA GLU A 233 -10.86 -15.65 -19.39
C GLU A 233 -9.37 -15.37 -19.16
N VAL A 234 -8.52 -16.23 -19.72
CA VAL A 234 -7.05 -16.18 -19.60
C VAL A 234 -6.44 -16.21 -20.99
N THR A 235 -5.64 -15.21 -21.32
CA THR A 235 -4.88 -15.16 -22.58
C THR A 235 -3.40 -15.21 -22.27
N ASN A 236 -2.67 -16.19 -22.81
CA ASN A 236 -1.21 -16.21 -22.75
C ASN A 236 -0.66 -15.14 -23.71
N LEU A 237 0.14 -14.22 -23.19
CA LEU A 237 0.71 -13.12 -23.97
C LEU A 237 2.10 -13.43 -24.51
N THR A 238 2.87 -14.27 -23.86
CA THR A 238 4.27 -14.50 -24.23
C THR A 238 4.50 -15.81 -24.94
N GLU A 239 3.71 -16.85 -24.66
CA GLU A 239 3.74 -18.18 -25.30
C GLU A 239 5.17 -18.68 -25.54
N SER A 240 6.03 -18.56 -24.53
CA SER A 240 7.45 -18.82 -24.66
C SER A 240 7.88 -20.08 -23.91
N GLY A 241 8.92 -20.74 -24.37
CA GLY A 241 9.55 -21.82 -23.61
C GLY A 241 10.60 -21.32 -22.61
N TYR A 242 10.56 -20.04 -22.27
CA TYR A 242 11.49 -19.34 -21.41
C TYR A 242 10.81 -18.95 -20.09
N SER A 243 11.59 -18.44 -19.14
CA SER A 243 11.06 -17.94 -17.89
C SER A 243 10.74 -16.45 -18.04
N ASP A 244 9.49 -16.13 -18.26
CA ASP A 244 8.95 -14.77 -18.35
C ASP A 244 8.34 -14.36 -17.01
N GLY A 245 8.57 -13.12 -16.55
CA GLY A 245 8.03 -12.68 -15.26
C GLY A 245 8.14 -11.19 -15.02
N ASP A 246 7.61 -10.74 -13.87
CA ASP A 246 7.63 -9.37 -13.40
C ASP A 246 6.95 -8.38 -14.37
N ALA A 247 5.86 -8.80 -15.01
CA ALA A 247 5.18 -7.99 -16.00
C ALA A 247 4.56 -6.73 -15.39
N LYS A 248 4.76 -5.59 -16.05
CA LYS A 248 4.23 -4.29 -15.63
C LYS A 248 3.55 -3.57 -16.78
N TRP A 249 2.41 -2.95 -16.47
CA TRP A 249 1.77 -2.02 -17.38
C TRP A 249 2.60 -0.75 -17.52
N VAL A 250 2.73 -0.26 -18.74
CA VAL A 250 3.37 1.00 -19.07
C VAL A 250 2.54 1.78 -20.09
N LEU A 251 2.83 3.07 -20.28
CA LEU A 251 2.14 3.94 -21.22
C LEU A 251 0.60 3.94 -21.02
N ASP A 252 0.15 4.08 -19.76
CA ASP A 252 -1.26 4.08 -19.38
C ASP A 252 -2.02 2.82 -19.86
N GLY A 253 -1.38 1.65 -19.79
CA GLY A 253 -1.96 0.38 -20.18
C GLY A 253 -1.88 0.06 -21.68
N LYS A 254 -1.24 0.92 -22.48
CA LYS A 254 -1.05 0.69 -23.92
C LYS A 254 0.07 -0.29 -24.26
N ALA A 255 0.91 -0.61 -23.28
CA ALA A 255 1.97 -1.59 -23.39
C ALA A 255 2.24 -2.29 -22.07
N MET A 256 2.92 -3.42 -22.12
CA MET A 256 3.54 -4.06 -20.97
C MET A 256 5.04 -4.22 -21.18
N ILE A 257 5.77 -4.24 -20.09
CA ILE A 257 7.18 -4.68 -20.04
C ILE A 257 7.27 -5.91 -19.14
N TRP A 258 8.19 -6.81 -19.45
CA TRP A 258 8.46 -7.97 -18.61
C TRP A 258 9.91 -8.40 -18.72
N SER A 259 10.40 -9.21 -17.79
CA SER A 259 11.72 -9.80 -17.83
C SER A 259 11.66 -11.20 -18.42
N SER A 260 12.67 -11.59 -19.20
CA SER A 260 12.77 -12.92 -19.80
C SER A 260 14.21 -13.37 -19.91
N ASP A 261 14.47 -14.68 -19.74
CA ASP A 261 15.79 -15.30 -19.92
C ASP A 261 16.02 -15.82 -21.33
N ARG A 262 15.21 -15.39 -22.32
CA ARG A 262 15.23 -15.93 -23.70
C ARG A 262 16.47 -15.58 -24.50
N ALA A 263 17.16 -14.49 -24.21
CA ALA A 263 18.34 -14.03 -24.96
C ALA A 263 19.64 -14.13 -24.14
N GLY A 264 19.56 -14.35 -22.83
CA GLY A 264 20.71 -14.42 -21.95
C GLY A 264 21.25 -15.83 -21.71
N PHE A 265 22.29 -15.91 -20.89
CA PHE A 265 22.79 -17.19 -20.40
C PHE A 265 21.73 -17.86 -19.50
N ARG A 266 21.49 -19.13 -19.72
CA ARG A 266 20.55 -19.93 -18.92
C ARG A 266 21.30 -21.03 -18.16
N SER A 267 21.15 -21.03 -16.85
CA SER A 267 21.55 -22.15 -16.02
C SER A 267 20.41 -23.19 -15.89
N HIS A 268 20.68 -24.30 -15.22
CA HIS A 268 19.67 -25.31 -14.94
C HIS A 268 18.46 -24.70 -14.19
N GLY A 269 17.25 -24.91 -14.69
CA GLY A 269 16.03 -24.41 -14.11
C GLY A 269 15.92 -22.89 -14.06
N SER A 270 16.62 -22.19 -14.94
CA SER A 270 16.71 -20.72 -15.01
C SER A 270 17.28 -20.03 -13.75
N TRP A 271 17.82 -20.77 -12.80
CA TRP A 271 18.50 -20.21 -11.65
C TRP A 271 19.86 -19.61 -12.05
N GLY A 272 20.05 -18.31 -11.76
CA GLY A 272 21.24 -17.57 -12.19
C GLY A 272 21.25 -17.26 -13.69
N ALA A 273 20.11 -17.32 -14.35
CA ALA A 273 19.98 -16.90 -15.74
C ALA A 273 20.13 -15.37 -15.85
N GLU A 274 20.73 -14.92 -16.96
CA GLU A 274 20.69 -13.52 -17.36
C GLU A 274 19.30 -13.21 -17.93
N ARG A 275 18.75 -12.05 -17.58
CA ARG A 275 17.42 -11.64 -18.04
C ARG A 275 17.47 -10.28 -18.69
N ASP A 276 16.78 -10.17 -19.82
CA ASP A 276 16.53 -8.92 -20.51
C ASP A 276 15.11 -8.41 -20.30
N VAL A 277 14.89 -7.13 -20.54
CA VAL A 277 13.56 -6.52 -20.49
C VAL A 277 13.00 -6.44 -21.90
N TYR A 278 11.79 -6.92 -22.06
CA TYR A 278 11.01 -6.90 -23.29
C TYR A 278 9.82 -5.97 -23.16
N ILE A 279 9.30 -5.47 -24.28
CA ILE A 279 8.11 -4.65 -24.36
C ILE A 279 7.14 -5.21 -25.40
N MET A 280 5.85 -5.26 -25.06
CA MET A 280 4.75 -5.58 -25.96
C MET A 280 3.77 -4.42 -25.98
N PHE A 281 3.39 -3.99 -27.17
CA PHE A 281 2.41 -2.92 -27.36
C PHE A 281 1.03 -3.54 -27.66
N PHE A 282 0.01 -3.05 -26.96
CA PHE A 282 -1.39 -3.36 -27.22
C PHE A 282 -2.05 -2.33 -28.13
N ASP A 283 -1.39 -1.20 -28.35
CA ASP A 283 -1.86 -0.05 -29.11
C ASP A 283 -0.86 0.35 -30.19
N GLY A 284 -1.29 0.37 -31.47
CA GLY A 284 -0.41 0.67 -32.59
C GLY A 284 0.10 2.11 -32.60
N GLU A 285 -0.71 3.07 -32.14
CA GLU A 285 -0.31 4.48 -32.07
C GLU A 285 0.79 4.69 -31.00
N ALA A 286 0.68 4.00 -29.87
CA ALA A 286 1.71 4.01 -28.84
C ALA A 286 3.04 3.40 -29.36
N TYR A 287 2.96 2.33 -30.17
CA TYR A 287 4.14 1.76 -30.81
C TYR A 287 4.78 2.72 -31.81
N ASP A 288 3.97 3.37 -32.66
CA ASP A 288 4.49 4.33 -33.64
C ASP A 288 5.16 5.51 -32.95
N LYS A 289 4.58 6.04 -31.87
CA LYS A 289 5.20 7.11 -31.05
C LYS A 289 6.49 6.65 -30.38
N PHE A 290 6.54 5.44 -29.87
CA PHE A 290 7.72 4.88 -29.21
C PHE A 290 8.94 4.78 -30.16
N ARG A 291 8.71 4.56 -31.44
CA ARG A 291 9.77 4.46 -32.46
C ARG A 291 10.36 5.79 -32.88
N LEU A 292 9.71 6.90 -32.55
CA LEU A 292 10.18 8.23 -32.93
C LEU A 292 11.46 8.60 -32.18
N SER A 293 12.36 9.33 -32.85
CA SER A 293 13.44 10.02 -32.17
C SER A 293 12.88 11.10 -31.24
N LYS A 294 13.69 11.59 -30.30
CA LYS A 294 13.29 12.70 -29.42
C LYS A 294 12.80 13.94 -30.17
N GLU A 295 13.42 14.24 -31.30
CA GLU A 295 13.08 15.39 -32.13
C GLU A 295 11.74 15.19 -32.84
N GLU A 296 11.53 14.04 -33.44
CA GLU A 296 10.25 13.68 -34.09
C GLU A 296 9.10 13.66 -33.09
N LEU A 297 9.31 13.08 -31.90
CA LEU A 297 8.31 13.06 -30.85
C LEU A 297 7.92 14.46 -30.41
N ALA A 298 8.89 15.35 -30.21
CA ALA A 298 8.64 16.76 -29.85
C ALA A 298 7.83 17.51 -30.92
N LEU A 299 8.03 17.21 -32.20
CA LEU A 299 7.22 17.80 -33.29
C LEU A 299 5.77 17.30 -33.24
N VAL A 300 5.57 16.02 -33.06
CA VAL A 300 4.22 15.42 -32.94
C VAL A 300 3.47 16.01 -31.75
N GLU A 301 4.08 16.07 -30.56
CA GLU A 301 3.48 16.64 -29.33
C GLU A 301 3.15 18.14 -29.49
N ALA A 302 4.01 18.90 -30.17
CA ALA A 302 3.74 20.31 -30.47
C ALA A 302 2.50 20.48 -31.37
N ASP A 303 2.32 19.62 -32.35
CA ASP A 303 1.17 19.66 -33.24
C ASP A 303 -0.13 19.19 -32.54
N GLU A 304 -0.07 18.15 -31.75
CA GLU A 304 -1.21 17.73 -30.91
C GLU A 304 -1.64 18.85 -29.96
N THR A 305 -0.71 19.56 -29.35
CA THR A 305 -1.01 20.68 -28.44
C THR A 305 -1.69 21.84 -29.21
N LYS A 306 -1.27 22.13 -30.43
CA LYS A 306 -1.93 23.14 -31.29
C LYS A 306 -3.36 22.72 -31.65
N ILE A 307 -3.58 21.44 -31.96
CA ILE A 307 -4.92 20.90 -32.27
C ILE A 307 -5.83 20.98 -31.04
N ARG A 308 -5.36 20.55 -29.87
CA ARG A 308 -6.12 20.64 -28.61
C ARG A 308 -6.49 22.08 -28.25
N THR A 309 -5.59 23.04 -28.48
CA THR A 309 -5.83 24.46 -28.22
C THR A 309 -6.88 25.01 -29.20
N ARG A 310 -6.85 24.63 -30.48
CA ARG A 310 -7.85 25.03 -31.49
C ARG A 310 -9.25 24.48 -31.18
N ILE A 311 -9.35 23.26 -30.66
CA ILE A 311 -10.64 22.65 -30.28
C ILE A 311 -11.22 23.33 -29.03
N ARG A 312 -10.38 23.72 -28.07
CA ARG A 312 -10.83 24.43 -26.85
C ARG A 312 -11.28 25.86 -27.10
N HIS A 313 -10.78 26.50 -28.17
CA HIS A 313 -11.17 27.84 -28.59
C HIS A 313 -11.65 27.82 -30.06
N PRO A 314 -12.88 27.30 -30.34
CA PRO A 314 -13.39 27.33 -31.70
C PRO A 314 -13.51 28.74 -32.17
N ILE A 315 -12.89 29.03 -33.35
CA ILE A 315 -12.99 30.32 -33.99
C ILE A 315 -14.47 30.60 -34.22
N LYS A 316 -15.02 31.63 -33.58
CA LYS A 316 -16.37 32.12 -33.84
C LYS A 316 -16.37 32.68 -35.27
N ILE A 317 -16.85 31.88 -36.22
CA ILE A 317 -17.13 32.36 -37.58
C ILE A 317 -18.33 33.30 -37.48
N PRO A 318 -18.19 34.59 -37.84
CA PRO A 318 -19.31 35.52 -37.83
C PRO A 318 -20.31 35.10 -38.92
N ILE A 319 -21.46 34.64 -38.48
CA ILE A 319 -22.56 34.32 -39.37
C ILE A 319 -23.08 35.69 -39.93
N ARG A 320 -22.71 36.04 -41.14
CA ARG A 320 -23.31 37.17 -41.86
C ARG A 320 -24.78 36.80 -42.19
N LYS A 321 -25.71 37.33 -41.42
CA LYS A 321 -27.13 37.30 -41.75
C LYS A 321 -27.36 38.13 -42.99
N LYS A 322 -27.46 37.51 -44.18
CA LYS A 322 -28.03 38.14 -45.37
C LYS A 322 -29.54 38.37 -45.10
N ARG A 323 -29.92 39.63 -44.94
CA ARG A 323 -31.33 40.00 -45.00
C ARG A 323 -31.81 39.84 -46.45
N ILE A 324 -32.62 38.83 -46.72
CA ILE A 324 -33.37 38.75 -47.97
C ILE A 324 -34.58 39.68 -47.81
N ARG A 325 -34.60 40.78 -48.57
CA ARG A 325 -35.80 41.64 -48.71
C ARG A 325 -36.71 40.95 -49.73
N ILE A 326 -37.82 40.45 -49.34
CA ILE A 326 -38.93 40.05 -50.22
C ILE A 326 -39.82 41.28 -50.37
N SER A 327 -39.89 41.88 -51.59
CA SER A 327 -40.89 42.89 -51.97
C SER A 327 -42.09 42.13 -52.56
N LEU A 328 -43.27 42.34 -51.99
CA LEU A 328 -44.55 42.00 -52.55
C LEU A 328 -44.94 42.95 -53.67
#